data_3116f569cb073e090f70cd9255bde8d6
#
_entry.id   3116f569cb073e090f70cd9255bde8d6
#
_cell.length_a   1.000
_cell.length_b   1.000
_cell.length_c   1.000
_cell.angle_alpha   90.00
_cell.angle_beta   90.00
_cell.angle_gamma   90.00
#
_symmetry.space_group_name_H-M   'P 1'
#
loop_
_entity.id
_entity.type
_entity.pdbx_description
1 polymer ?
#
loop_
_entity_poly.entity_id
_entity_poly.type
_entity_poly.pdbx_seq_one_letter_code
_entity_poly.pdbx_strand_id
1 'polypeptide(L)'
;MGKKDSSTEMEKIGKLIYKDLGHPALSQVGNAVGSLIRLVALPITFLGLTAEELEKKYAKFIQKTLEKVPEKKRIDPKAVVAAPLLDHVKFVFDEENLSEMFSNLLANAMMENVEAMVHPAFAEMLKQLSPLDAEFMFLYFKDEDIVEQEDIKWKYGEGQLSLTIESLLRLGIINGITYDNRDDVAYALTDFGKLFRDLCLMTPTDIEQDEFVFQDEQNGQHIHQGADL
;
A
#
# COMPACT_ATOMS: atom_id res chain seq x y z
N MET A 1 -15.10 15.96 -35.49
CA MET A 1 -14.68 14.60 -35.94
C MET A 1 -13.53 14.22 -35.05
N GLY A 2 -13.67 13.35 -34.05
CA GLY A 2 -12.60 13.02 -33.09
C GLY A 2 -13.07 12.42 -31.75
N LYS A 3 -14.13 11.60 -31.73
CA LYS A 3 -14.62 10.96 -30.50
C LYS A 3 -14.71 9.42 -30.57
N LYS A 4 -14.10 8.80 -31.57
CA LYS A 4 -14.30 7.36 -31.86
C LYS A 4 -13.14 6.44 -31.48
N ASP A 5 -11.97 6.97 -31.10
CA ASP A 5 -10.77 6.14 -30.92
C ASP A 5 -10.48 5.69 -29.49
N SER A 6 -10.86 6.48 -28.46
CA SER A 6 -10.51 6.15 -27.07
C SER A 6 -11.24 4.92 -26.51
N SER A 7 -12.49 4.67 -26.91
CA SER A 7 -13.23 3.49 -26.43
C SER A 7 -12.75 2.18 -27.05
N THR A 8 -12.24 2.25 -28.28
CA THR A 8 -11.71 1.08 -29.03
C THR A 8 -10.30 0.69 -28.54
N GLU A 9 -9.50 1.66 -28.13
CA GLU A 9 -8.18 1.38 -27.54
C GLU A 9 -8.30 0.78 -26.15
N MET A 10 -9.21 1.30 -25.29
CA MET A 10 -9.45 0.71 -23.98
C MET A 10 -10.01 -0.72 -24.03
N GLU A 11 -10.85 -1.03 -25.02
CA GLU A 11 -11.31 -2.40 -25.23
C GLU A 11 -10.18 -3.34 -25.68
N LYS A 12 -9.21 -2.82 -26.45
CA LYS A 12 -7.99 -3.54 -26.80
C LYS A 12 -7.10 -3.77 -25.60
N ILE A 13 -6.92 -2.76 -24.75
CA ILE A 13 -6.16 -2.84 -23.48
C ILE A 13 -6.73 -3.94 -22.59
N GLY A 14 -8.03 -3.93 -22.34
CA GLY A 14 -8.68 -4.98 -21.57
C GLY A 14 -8.53 -6.38 -22.16
N LYS A 15 -8.54 -6.53 -23.49
CA LYS A 15 -8.37 -7.81 -24.19
C LYS A 15 -6.93 -8.33 -24.21
N LEU A 16 -5.93 -7.44 -24.25
CA LEU A 16 -4.51 -7.80 -24.22
C LEU A 16 -4.09 -8.27 -22.83
N ILE A 17 -4.45 -7.52 -21.78
CA ILE A 17 -4.24 -7.95 -20.38
C ILE A 17 -4.89 -9.33 -20.15
N TYR A 18 -6.07 -9.57 -20.71
CA TYR A 18 -6.77 -10.83 -20.61
C TYR A 18 -6.09 -11.98 -21.38
N LYS A 19 -5.40 -11.68 -22.48
CA LYS A 19 -4.79 -12.67 -23.35
C LYS A 19 -3.40 -13.11 -22.91
N ASP A 20 -2.58 -12.18 -22.38
CA ASP A 20 -1.22 -12.48 -21.95
C ASP A 20 -1.13 -13.06 -20.52
N LEU A 21 -2.13 -12.83 -19.68
CA LEU A 21 -2.23 -13.42 -18.34
C LEU A 21 -2.72 -14.88 -18.32
N GLY A 22 -3.15 -15.43 -19.42
CA GLY A 22 -3.27 -16.86 -19.80
C GLY A 22 -3.81 -17.87 -18.78
N HIS A 23 -4.36 -17.46 -17.62
CA HIS A 23 -4.82 -18.36 -16.57
C HIS A 23 -6.35 -18.34 -16.36
N PRO A 24 -6.99 -19.54 -16.23
CA PRO A 24 -8.42 -19.65 -15.94
C PRO A 24 -8.86 -18.99 -14.63
N ALA A 25 -7.95 -18.83 -13.66
CA ALA A 25 -8.18 -18.14 -12.39
C ALA A 25 -8.50 -16.64 -12.53
N LEU A 26 -8.00 -16.00 -13.59
CA LEU A 26 -8.27 -14.59 -13.89
C LEU A 26 -9.66 -14.34 -14.48
N SER A 27 -10.40 -15.36 -14.87
CA SER A 27 -11.76 -15.19 -15.40
C SER A 27 -12.76 -14.72 -14.34
N GLN A 28 -12.56 -15.03 -13.07
CA GLN A 28 -13.37 -14.50 -11.96
C GLN A 28 -12.88 -13.13 -11.48
N VAL A 29 -11.57 -12.88 -11.53
CA VAL A 29 -10.94 -11.59 -11.21
C VAL A 29 -11.07 -10.60 -12.37
N GLY A 30 -11.21 -11.07 -13.59
CA GLY A 30 -11.25 -10.29 -14.82
C GLY A 30 -12.31 -9.19 -14.87
N ASN A 31 -13.44 -9.36 -14.19
CA ASN A 31 -14.47 -8.32 -14.15
C ASN A 31 -14.11 -7.18 -13.18
N ALA A 32 -13.54 -7.49 -12.02
CA ALA A 32 -13.11 -6.50 -11.04
C ALA A 32 -11.90 -5.71 -11.53
N VAL A 33 -10.85 -6.41 -11.96
CA VAL A 33 -9.63 -5.78 -12.51
C VAL A 33 -9.92 -5.05 -13.82
N GLY A 34 -10.74 -5.61 -14.70
CA GLY A 34 -11.14 -4.96 -15.94
C GLY A 34 -11.98 -3.70 -15.72
N SER A 35 -12.80 -3.64 -14.67
CA SER A 35 -13.54 -2.43 -14.29
C SER A 35 -12.63 -1.36 -13.69
N LEU A 36 -11.62 -1.76 -12.89
CA LEU A 36 -10.65 -0.85 -12.29
C LEU A 36 -9.72 -0.22 -13.35
N ILE A 37 -9.24 -1.01 -14.31
CA ILE A 37 -8.39 -0.50 -15.41
C ILE A 37 -9.16 0.48 -16.31
N ARG A 38 -10.46 0.33 -16.47
CA ARG A 38 -11.30 1.28 -17.23
C ARG A 38 -11.40 2.66 -16.57
N LEU A 39 -11.14 2.77 -15.27
CA LEU A 39 -11.14 4.05 -14.54
C LEU A 39 -9.87 4.88 -14.78
N VAL A 40 -8.79 4.28 -15.28
CA VAL A 40 -7.46 4.90 -15.39
C VAL A 40 -7.15 5.42 -16.80
N ALA A 41 -8.13 5.91 -17.52
CA ALA A 41 -7.93 6.54 -18.84
C ALA A 41 -7.37 7.96 -18.72
N LEU A 42 -6.03 8.10 -18.59
CA LEU A 42 -5.35 9.41 -18.62
C LEU A 42 -4.50 9.60 -19.88
N PRO A 43 -4.24 10.84 -20.28
CA PRO A 43 -3.36 11.15 -21.41
C PRO A 43 -1.94 10.66 -21.12
N ILE A 44 -1.53 9.62 -21.81
CA ILE A 44 -0.27 8.87 -21.71
C ILE A 44 0.95 9.72 -22.07
N THR A 45 0.74 10.87 -22.71
CA THR A 45 1.78 11.71 -23.29
C THR A 45 2.78 12.32 -22.32
N PHE A 46 2.46 12.38 -21.02
CA PHE A 46 3.35 13.00 -20.02
C PHE A 46 4.43 12.08 -19.45
N LEU A 47 4.31 10.76 -19.58
CA LEU A 47 5.22 9.79 -18.95
C LEU A 47 6.37 9.34 -19.85
N GLY A 48 6.40 9.77 -21.11
CA GLY A 48 7.40 9.28 -22.09
C GLY A 48 7.28 7.78 -22.41
N LEU A 49 6.23 7.11 -21.92
CA LEU A 49 5.95 5.70 -22.14
C LEU A 49 4.98 5.53 -23.31
N THR A 50 5.15 4.45 -24.05
CA THR A 50 4.13 4.00 -25.00
C THR A 50 2.93 3.39 -24.27
N ALA A 51 1.77 3.34 -24.92
CA ALA A 51 0.59 2.69 -24.35
C ALA A 51 0.87 1.22 -23.98
N GLU A 52 1.63 0.51 -24.82
CA GLU A 52 2.02 -0.88 -24.58
C GLU A 52 2.94 -1.05 -23.36
N GLU A 53 3.91 -0.17 -23.17
CA GLU A 53 4.80 -0.19 -21.99
C GLU A 53 4.04 0.08 -20.71
N LEU A 54 3.14 1.07 -20.71
CA LEU A 54 2.29 1.38 -19.56
C LEU A 54 1.38 0.20 -19.21
N GLU A 55 0.80 -0.44 -20.21
CA GLU A 55 -0.03 -1.63 -20.06
C GLU A 55 0.73 -2.77 -19.39
N LYS A 56 1.94 -3.06 -19.85
CA LYS A 56 2.81 -4.09 -19.25
C LYS A 56 3.15 -3.77 -17.79
N LYS A 57 3.42 -2.50 -17.46
CA LYS A 57 3.68 -2.07 -16.07
C LYS A 57 2.46 -2.26 -15.18
N TYR A 58 1.26 -1.89 -15.65
CA TYR A 58 0.02 -2.14 -14.93
C TYR A 58 -0.25 -3.64 -14.74
N ALA A 59 -0.09 -4.44 -15.81
CA ALA A 59 -0.30 -5.88 -15.72
C ALA A 59 0.62 -6.51 -14.66
N LYS A 60 1.91 -6.14 -14.67
CA LYS A 60 2.88 -6.60 -13.66
C LYS A 60 2.49 -6.17 -12.24
N PHE A 61 2.09 -4.91 -12.06
CA PHE A 61 1.66 -4.38 -10.76
C PHE A 61 0.43 -5.12 -10.23
N ILE A 62 -0.61 -5.31 -11.05
CA ILE A 62 -1.82 -6.03 -10.67
C ILE A 62 -1.52 -7.50 -10.37
N GLN A 63 -0.70 -8.16 -11.18
CA GLN A 63 -0.29 -9.54 -10.91
C GLN A 63 0.40 -9.66 -9.55
N LYS A 64 1.39 -8.80 -9.27
CA LYS A 64 2.09 -8.75 -7.99
C LYS A 64 1.11 -8.51 -6.81
N THR A 65 0.14 -7.63 -6.99
CA THR A 65 -0.89 -7.36 -5.98
C THR A 65 -1.78 -8.60 -5.74
N LEU A 66 -2.23 -9.26 -6.80
CA LEU A 66 -3.06 -10.46 -6.69
C LEU A 66 -2.34 -11.64 -6.04
N GLU A 67 -1.03 -11.79 -6.26
CA GLU A 67 -0.22 -12.83 -5.62
C GLU A 67 -0.18 -12.73 -4.09
N LYS A 68 -0.40 -11.53 -3.54
CA LYS A 68 -0.46 -11.28 -2.08
C LYS A 68 -1.79 -11.67 -1.44
N VAL A 69 -2.85 -11.85 -2.22
CA VAL A 69 -4.19 -12.12 -1.71
C VAL A 69 -4.59 -13.56 -2.04
N PRO A 70 -4.84 -14.42 -1.04
CA PRO A 70 -5.32 -15.77 -1.27
C PRO A 70 -6.61 -15.77 -2.10
N GLU A 71 -6.68 -16.59 -3.13
CA GLU A 71 -7.75 -16.58 -4.13
C GLU A 71 -9.15 -16.73 -3.50
N LYS A 72 -9.26 -17.56 -2.46
CA LYS A 72 -10.54 -17.85 -1.78
C LYS A 72 -11.05 -16.68 -0.92
N LYS A 73 -10.18 -15.76 -0.53
CA LYS A 73 -10.49 -14.60 0.32
C LYS A 73 -10.51 -13.29 -0.46
N ARG A 74 -10.36 -13.37 -1.76
CA ARG A 74 -10.27 -12.23 -2.64
C ARG A 74 -11.63 -11.62 -2.92
N ILE A 75 -11.78 -10.34 -2.65
CA ILE A 75 -12.97 -9.53 -2.90
C ILE A 75 -12.66 -8.35 -3.82
N ASP A 76 -13.70 -7.71 -4.34
CA ASP A 76 -13.58 -6.48 -5.12
C ASP A 76 -13.28 -5.29 -4.19
N PRO A 77 -12.18 -4.54 -4.41
CA PRO A 77 -11.88 -3.40 -3.58
C PRO A 77 -12.87 -2.25 -3.83
N LYS A 78 -13.15 -1.46 -2.79
CA LYS A 78 -13.99 -0.27 -2.92
C LYS A 78 -13.36 0.73 -3.91
N ALA A 79 -14.13 1.22 -4.86
CA ALA A 79 -13.65 2.15 -5.90
C ALA A 79 -13.04 3.43 -5.32
N VAL A 80 -13.52 3.89 -4.17
CA VAL A 80 -12.99 5.07 -3.46
C VAL A 80 -11.54 4.88 -2.98
N VAL A 81 -11.08 3.64 -2.79
CA VAL A 81 -9.70 3.30 -2.46
C VAL A 81 -8.91 2.96 -3.72
N ALA A 82 -9.44 2.05 -4.54
CA ALA A 82 -8.73 1.51 -5.68
C ALA A 82 -8.48 2.53 -6.81
N ALA A 83 -9.43 3.41 -7.09
CA ALA A 83 -9.29 4.36 -8.19
C ALA A 83 -8.13 5.36 -7.97
N PRO A 84 -7.99 6.03 -6.80
CA PRO A 84 -6.85 6.91 -6.53
C PRO A 84 -5.50 6.17 -6.57
N LEU A 85 -5.44 4.92 -6.06
CA LEU A 85 -4.22 4.11 -6.08
C LEU A 85 -3.79 3.80 -7.51
N LEU A 86 -4.70 3.28 -8.33
CA LEU A 86 -4.42 2.93 -9.72
C LEU A 86 -4.12 4.16 -10.57
N ASP A 87 -4.75 5.29 -10.30
CA ASP A 87 -4.45 6.53 -11.01
C ASP A 87 -3.05 7.05 -10.70
N HIS A 88 -2.56 6.88 -9.47
CA HIS A 88 -1.27 7.43 -9.07
C HIS A 88 -0.10 6.47 -9.31
N VAL A 89 -0.27 5.15 -9.18
CA VAL A 89 0.80 4.16 -9.26
C VAL A 89 1.62 4.25 -10.57
N LYS A 90 1.03 4.74 -11.65
CA LYS A 90 1.73 4.94 -12.94
C LYS A 90 2.93 5.89 -12.85
N PHE A 91 2.97 6.78 -11.87
CA PHE A 91 4.08 7.72 -11.64
C PHE A 91 5.19 7.11 -10.79
N VAL A 92 4.93 5.97 -10.15
CA VAL A 92 5.84 5.36 -9.17
C VAL A 92 6.13 3.88 -9.45
N PHE A 93 5.83 3.37 -10.65
CA PHE A 93 6.10 1.96 -11.00
C PHE A 93 7.57 1.56 -10.83
N ASP A 94 8.48 2.50 -11.05
CA ASP A 94 9.93 2.26 -11.00
C ASP A 94 10.53 2.59 -9.61
N GLU A 95 9.70 3.05 -8.66
CA GLU A 95 10.05 3.35 -7.28
C GLU A 95 9.69 2.15 -6.40
N GLU A 96 10.66 1.26 -6.15
CA GLU A 96 10.43 -0.07 -5.59
C GLU A 96 9.60 -0.04 -4.29
N ASN A 97 10.07 0.70 -3.27
CA ASN A 97 9.40 0.75 -1.96
C ASN A 97 8.02 1.41 -2.06
N LEU A 98 7.92 2.53 -2.78
CA LEU A 98 6.66 3.24 -2.90
C LEU A 98 5.64 2.43 -3.71
N SER A 99 6.06 1.82 -4.81
CA SER A 99 5.23 0.90 -5.60
C SER A 99 4.76 -0.31 -4.79
N GLU A 100 5.62 -0.82 -3.88
CA GLU A 100 5.27 -1.88 -2.94
C GLU A 100 4.17 -1.46 -1.98
N MET A 101 4.26 -0.25 -1.39
CA MET A 101 3.23 0.30 -0.50
C MET A 101 1.87 0.42 -1.21
N PHE A 102 1.85 0.91 -2.47
CA PHE A 102 0.63 0.94 -3.29
C PHE A 102 0.05 -0.45 -3.51
N SER A 103 0.91 -1.43 -3.80
CA SER A 103 0.52 -2.82 -4.02
C SER A 103 -0.05 -3.46 -2.75
N ASN A 104 0.58 -3.21 -1.59
CA ASN A 104 0.11 -3.74 -0.29
C ASN A 104 -1.25 -3.15 0.08
N LEU A 105 -1.42 -1.81 0.00
CA LEU A 105 -2.69 -1.18 0.32
C LEU A 105 -3.83 -1.66 -0.59
N LEU A 106 -3.56 -1.86 -1.89
CA LEU A 106 -4.54 -2.42 -2.81
C LEU A 106 -4.86 -3.88 -2.48
N ALA A 107 -3.86 -4.69 -2.13
CA ALA A 107 -4.03 -6.08 -1.73
C ALA A 107 -4.87 -6.18 -0.44
N ASN A 108 -4.59 -5.35 0.57
CA ASN A 108 -5.36 -5.28 1.80
C ASN A 108 -6.82 -4.85 1.55
N ALA A 109 -7.05 -3.93 0.60
CA ALA A 109 -8.39 -3.55 0.17
C ALA A 109 -9.14 -4.66 -0.59
N MET A 110 -8.43 -5.68 -1.08
CA MET A 110 -8.97 -6.84 -1.81
C MET A 110 -9.09 -8.10 -0.93
N MET A 111 -8.72 -8.02 0.33
CA MET A 111 -8.72 -9.15 1.25
C MET A 111 -9.94 -9.11 2.17
N GLU A 112 -10.78 -10.16 2.13
CA GLU A 112 -11.89 -10.35 3.06
C GLU A 112 -11.39 -10.29 4.52
N ASN A 113 -12.11 -9.57 5.35
CA ASN A 113 -11.83 -9.25 6.78
C ASN A 113 -10.78 -8.16 7.01
N VAL A 114 -9.89 -7.86 6.06
CA VAL A 114 -8.89 -6.78 6.19
C VAL A 114 -9.40 -5.48 5.54
N GLU A 115 -10.23 -5.58 4.49
CA GLU A 115 -10.74 -4.43 3.74
C GLU A 115 -11.50 -3.40 4.58
N ALA A 116 -12.05 -3.83 5.72
CA ALA A 116 -12.74 -2.95 6.65
C ALA A 116 -11.81 -1.94 7.34
N MET A 117 -10.53 -2.29 7.51
CA MET A 117 -9.49 -1.43 8.10
C MET A 117 -8.98 -0.40 7.10
N VAL A 118 -9.16 -0.62 5.81
CA VAL A 118 -8.62 0.25 4.76
C VAL A 118 -9.43 1.53 4.62
N HIS A 119 -8.89 2.62 5.16
CA HIS A 119 -9.50 3.94 5.03
C HIS A 119 -9.07 4.64 3.73
N PRO A 120 -9.98 5.32 3.00
CA PRO A 120 -9.64 6.03 1.76
C PRO A 120 -8.53 7.08 1.91
N ALA A 121 -8.38 7.67 3.10
CA ALA A 121 -7.30 8.64 3.37
C ALA A 121 -5.90 8.05 3.14
N PHE A 122 -5.71 6.74 3.31
CA PHE A 122 -4.41 6.12 3.10
C PHE A 122 -3.96 6.18 1.63
N ALA A 123 -4.89 6.04 0.69
CA ALA A 123 -4.59 6.23 -0.73
C ALA A 123 -4.14 7.67 -1.03
N GLU A 124 -4.78 8.66 -0.39
CA GLU A 124 -4.39 10.07 -0.54
C GLU A 124 -3.05 10.38 0.14
N MET A 125 -2.74 9.73 1.26
CA MET A 125 -1.44 9.87 1.92
C MET A 125 -0.30 9.28 1.08
N LEU A 126 -0.47 8.06 0.55
CA LEU A 126 0.52 7.44 -0.34
C LEU A 126 0.91 8.34 -1.52
N LYS A 127 -0.04 9.08 -2.07
CA LYS A 127 0.21 10.04 -3.16
C LYS A 127 1.10 11.21 -2.76
N GLN A 128 1.24 11.50 -1.47
CA GLN A 128 2.03 12.60 -0.94
C GLN A 128 3.43 12.14 -0.48
N LEU A 129 3.67 10.85 -0.37
CA LEU A 129 4.98 10.31 -0.02
C LEU A 129 5.95 10.40 -1.20
N SER A 130 7.18 10.76 -0.90
CA SER A 130 8.32 10.61 -1.80
C SER A 130 8.87 9.18 -1.75
N PRO A 131 9.69 8.75 -2.74
CA PRO A 131 10.42 7.48 -2.66
C PRO A 131 11.31 7.37 -1.42
N LEU A 132 11.88 8.49 -0.94
CA LEU A 132 12.70 8.52 0.27
C LEU A 132 11.86 8.34 1.54
N ASP A 133 10.65 8.89 1.60
CA ASP A 133 9.71 8.66 2.71
C ASP A 133 9.34 7.18 2.80
N ALA A 134 9.06 6.55 1.66
CA ALA A 134 8.79 5.11 1.60
C ALA A 134 9.99 4.27 2.04
N GLU A 135 11.20 4.60 1.57
CA GLU A 135 12.42 3.92 1.99
C GLU A 135 12.64 4.05 3.50
N PHE A 136 12.44 5.24 4.06
CA PHE A 136 12.55 5.50 5.49
C PHE A 136 11.57 4.65 6.31
N MET A 137 10.32 4.58 5.87
CA MET A 137 9.30 3.75 6.50
C MET A 137 9.69 2.26 6.50
N PHE A 138 10.20 1.73 5.39
CA PHE A 138 10.66 0.34 5.33
C PHE A 138 11.88 0.06 6.19
N LEU A 139 12.82 1.02 6.30
CA LEU A 139 14.06 0.82 7.04
C LEU A 139 13.89 0.92 8.55
N TYR A 140 12.99 1.78 9.03
CA TYR A 140 12.94 2.15 10.44
C TYR A 140 11.61 1.83 11.12
N PHE A 141 10.51 1.76 10.38
CA PHE A 141 9.18 1.56 10.95
C PHE A 141 8.48 0.28 10.51
N LYS A 142 9.13 -0.56 9.73
CA LYS A 142 8.49 -1.82 9.31
C LYS A 142 8.18 -2.72 10.51
N ASP A 143 9.17 -2.89 11.38
CA ASP A 143 9.10 -3.81 12.52
C ASP A 143 9.14 -3.08 13.89
N GLU A 144 9.29 -1.75 13.89
CA GLU A 144 9.44 -0.95 15.09
C GLU A 144 8.40 0.18 15.13
N ASP A 145 7.88 0.45 16.32
CA ASP A 145 6.95 1.55 16.56
C ASP A 145 7.65 2.86 16.94
N ILE A 146 8.87 2.78 17.45
CA ILE A 146 9.67 3.90 17.95
C ILE A 146 11.10 3.76 17.45
N VAL A 147 11.66 4.86 16.98
CA VAL A 147 13.04 4.93 16.49
C VAL A 147 13.74 6.12 17.15
N GLU A 148 14.87 5.87 17.82
CA GLU A 148 15.71 6.91 18.40
C GLU A 148 16.48 7.64 17.28
N GLN A 149 16.60 8.95 17.40
CA GLN A 149 17.28 9.77 16.38
C GLN A 149 18.74 9.34 16.19
N GLU A 150 19.43 8.90 17.24
CA GLU A 150 20.81 8.44 17.21
C GLU A 150 20.99 7.12 16.43
N ASP A 151 19.94 6.30 16.31
CA ASP A 151 19.94 5.05 15.57
C ASP A 151 19.71 5.24 14.07
N ILE A 152 19.29 6.43 13.65
CA ILE A 152 19.01 6.72 12.25
C ILE A 152 20.32 6.91 11.47
N LYS A 153 20.67 5.93 10.66
CA LYS A 153 21.84 5.98 9.76
C LYS A 153 21.39 6.26 8.31
N TRP A 154 21.15 7.54 8.01
CA TRP A 154 20.61 7.95 6.73
C TRP A 154 21.70 8.26 5.70
N LYS A 155 21.69 7.51 4.58
CA LYS A 155 22.75 7.59 3.55
C LYS A 155 22.68 8.82 2.63
N TYR A 156 21.56 9.54 2.63
CA TYR A 156 21.32 10.66 1.72
C TYR A 156 21.64 12.04 2.34
N GLY A 157 22.18 12.07 3.56
CA GLY A 157 22.58 13.30 4.27
C GLY A 157 21.45 13.91 5.11
N GLU A 158 21.85 14.81 6.01
CA GLU A 158 20.97 15.40 7.04
C GLU A 158 19.80 16.20 6.46
N GLY A 159 20.02 16.95 5.38
CA GLY A 159 18.96 17.73 4.74
C GLY A 159 17.82 16.89 4.18
N GLN A 160 18.14 15.75 3.58
CA GLN A 160 17.13 14.81 3.09
C GLN A 160 16.42 14.09 4.24
N LEU A 161 17.16 13.74 5.30
CA LEU A 161 16.57 13.16 6.51
C LEU A 161 15.55 14.12 7.13
N SER A 162 15.92 15.40 7.30
CA SER A 162 15.03 16.42 7.85
C SER A 162 13.72 16.55 7.04
N LEU A 163 13.84 16.61 5.70
CA LEU A 163 12.67 16.67 4.82
C LEU A 163 11.78 15.45 4.93
N THR A 164 12.36 14.25 4.99
CA THR A 164 11.61 12.99 5.16
C THR A 164 10.88 12.98 6.51
N ILE A 165 11.56 13.32 7.60
CA ILE A 165 10.94 13.40 8.92
C ILE A 165 9.80 14.43 8.93
N GLU A 166 10.02 15.64 8.41
CA GLU A 166 8.99 16.67 8.32
C GLU A 166 7.79 16.24 7.47
N SER A 167 8.03 15.52 6.39
CA SER A 167 6.95 14.95 5.55
C SER A 167 6.08 13.98 6.34
N LEU A 168 6.69 13.04 7.06
CA LEU A 168 5.97 12.04 7.86
C LEU A 168 5.26 12.66 9.07
N LEU A 169 5.88 13.65 9.74
CA LEU A 169 5.24 14.45 10.81
C LEU A 169 4.01 15.19 10.28
N ARG A 170 4.15 15.89 9.15
CA ARG A 170 3.06 16.64 8.51
C ARG A 170 1.87 15.76 8.12
N LEU A 171 2.14 14.54 7.68
CA LEU A 171 1.11 13.55 7.35
C LEU A 171 0.50 12.89 8.60
N GLY A 172 1.05 13.14 9.78
CA GLY A 172 0.58 12.53 11.03
C GLY A 172 0.88 11.03 11.12
N ILE A 173 1.84 10.55 10.34
CA ILE A 173 2.31 9.15 10.39
C ILE A 173 3.16 8.94 11.64
N ILE A 174 4.06 9.87 11.92
CA ILE A 174 4.91 9.86 13.11
C ILE A 174 4.68 11.09 13.96
N ASN A 175 5.12 11.04 15.22
CA ASN A 175 5.27 12.17 16.12
C ASN A 175 6.68 12.15 16.76
N GLY A 176 7.18 13.32 17.15
CA GLY A 176 8.41 13.45 17.90
C GLY A 176 8.18 13.23 19.38
N ILE A 177 9.07 12.50 20.04
CA ILE A 177 9.13 12.31 21.49
C ILE A 177 10.40 12.95 22.01
N THR A 178 10.29 13.78 23.05
CA THR A 178 11.41 14.35 23.78
C THR A 178 11.40 13.82 25.20
N TYR A 179 12.56 13.46 25.73
CA TYR A 179 12.71 12.94 27.08
C TYR A 179 13.15 14.07 28.03
N ASP A 180 12.48 14.22 29.20
CA ASP A 180 12.69 15.31 30.16
C ASP A 180 14.15 15.51 30.66
N ASN A 181 15.00 14.51 30.48
CA ASN A 181 16.38 14.53 31.00
C ASN A 181 17.46 14.24 29.92
N ARG A 182 17.11 14.28 28.64
CA ARG A 182 18.04 14.04 27.52
C ARG A 182 17.75 15.03 26.41
N ASP A 183 18.80 15.49 25.75
CA ASP A 183 18.67 16.23 24.48
C ASP A 183 18.29 15.31 23.29
N ASP A 184 17.98 14.04 23.58
CA ASP A 184 17.68 13.03 22.60
C ASP A 184 16.21 13.12 22.16
N VAL A 185 16.00 12.96 20.87
CA VAL A 185 14.69 12.95 20.23
C VAL A 185 14.46 11.54 19.68
N ALA A 186 13.27 11.01 19.90
CA ALA A 186 12.78 9.80 19.24
C ALA A 186 11.58 10.14 18.33
N TYR A 187 11.33 9.29 17.36
CA TYR A 187 10.16 9.36 16.50
C TYR A 187 9.32 8.10 16.70
N ALA A 188 8.04 8.29 16.99
CA ALA A 188 7.11 7.19 17.18
C ALA A 188 5.99 7.23 16.15
N LEU A 189 5.51 6.07 15.74
CA LEU A 189 4.28 5.97 14.96
C LEU A 189 3.10 6.47 15.81
N THR A 190 2.23 7.28 15.24
CA THR A 190 0.91 7.56 15.81
C THR A 190 0.01 6.32 15.68
N ASP A 191 -1.12 6.26 16.38
CA ASP A 191 -2.07 5.15 16.18
C ASP A 191 -2.55 5.05 14.73
N PHE A 192 -2.75 6.20 14.08
CA PHE A 192 -3.05 6.27 12.66
C PHE A 192 -1.86 5.83 11.80
N GLY A 193 -0.64 6.19 12.20
CA GLY A 193 0.61 5.79 11.55
C GLY A 193 0.88 4.28 11.63
N LYS A 194 0.52 3.64 12.75
CA LYS A 194 0.61 2.18 12.90
C LYS A 194 -0.31 1.47 11.91
N LEU A 195 -1.57 1.87 11.86
CA LEU A 195 -2.52 1.31 10.91
C LEU A 195 -2.10 1.57 9.45
N PHE A 196 -1.55 2.76 9.15
CA PHE A 196 -1.00 3.07 7.84
C PHE A 196 0.19 2.16 7.50
N ARG A 197 1.13 1.97 8.45
CA ARG A 197 2.26 1.04 8.30
C ARG A 197 1.77 -0.38 7.98
N ASP A 198 0.90 -0.92 8.82
CA ASP A 198 0.41 -2.28 8.70
C ASP A 198 -0.24 -2.51 7.33
N LEU A 199 -1.10 -1.60 6.89
CA LEU A 199 -1.78 -1.73 5.61
C LEU A 199 -0.91 -1.41 4.38
N CYS A 200 0.19 -0.65 4.53
CA CYS A 200 1.04 -0.26 3.41
C CYS A 200 2.37 -1.05 3.34
N LEU A 201 2.92 -1.51 4.47
CA LEU A 201 4.21 -2.22 4.49
C LEU A 201 4.05 -3.74 4.64
N MET A 202 2.89 -4.21 5.13
CA MET A 202 2.61 -5.64 5.32
C MET A 202 1.65 -6.17 4.26
N THR A 203 1.77 -7.46 3.98
CA THR A 203 0.80 -8.16 3.12
C THR A 203 -0.45 -8.53 3.92
N PRO A 204 -1.60 -8.79 3.25
CA PRO A 204 -2.82 -9.23 3.94
C PRO A 204 -2.63 -10.48 4.81
N THR A 205 -1.76 -11.39 4.39
CA THR A 205 -1.45 -12.63 5.12
C THR A 205 -0.64 -12.36 6.39
N ASP A 206 0.24 -11.36 6.38
CA ASP A 206 1.01 -10.98 7.56
C ASP A 206 0.06 -10.40 8.62
N ILE A 207 -0.87 -9.52 8.21
CA ILE A 207 -1.86 -8.89 9.12
C ILE A 207 -2.77 -9.94 9.76
N GLU A 208 -3.29 -10.90 8.99
CA GLU A 208 -4.14 -11.97 9.56
C GLU A 208 -3.41 -12.83 10.58
N GLN A 209 -2.12 -13.08 10.38
CA GLN A 209 -1.32 -13.87 11.33
C GLN A 209 -1.13 -13.12 12.64
N ASP A 210 -0.88 -11.82 12.59
CA ASP A 210 -0.69 -10.99 13.77
C ASP A 210 -1.99 -10.85 14.58
N GLU A 211 -3.15 -10.64 13.93
CA GLU A 211 -4.43 -10.61 14.63
C GLU A 211 -4.76 -11.94 15.31
N PHE A 212 -4.39 -13.07 14.73
CA PHE A 212 -4.62 -14.39 15.33
C PHE A 212 -3.80 -14.57 16.61
N VAL A 213 -2.57 -14.08 16.65
CA VAL A 213 -1.70 -14.12 17.85
C VAL A 213 -2.29 -13.26 18.97
N PHE A 214 -2.78 -12.05 18.69
CA PHE A 214 -3.40 -11.17 19.68
C PHE A 214 -4.70 -11.75 20.30
N GLN A 215 -5.52 -12.45 19.51
CA GLN A 215 -6.74 -13.09 20.02
C GLN A 215 -6.44 -14.26 20.92
N ASP A 216 -5.41 -15.07 20.62
CA ASP A 216 -5.00 -16.20 21.44
C ASP A 216 -4.39 -15.74 22.79
N GLU A 217 -3.64 -14.64 22.81
CA GLU A 217 -3.12 -14.06 24.06
C GLU A 217 -4.21 -13.52 24.98
N GLN A 218 -5.23 -12.87 24.43
CA GLN A 218 -6.37 -12.40 25.22
C GLN A 218 -7.23 -13.55 25.75
N ASN A 219 -7.44 -14.60 24.98
CA ASN A 219 -8.17 -15.78 25.42
C ASN A 219 -7.37 -16.60 26.45
N GLY A 220 -6.04 -16.65 26.35
CA GLY A 220 -5.16 -17.32 27.31
C GLY A 220 -5.14 -16.67 28.69
N GLN A 221 -5.30 -15.36 28.79
CA GLN A 221 -5.34 -14.64 30.07
C GLN A 221 -6.65 -14.86 30.86
N HIS A 222 -7.76 -15.20 30.19
CA HIS A 222 -9.02 -15.49 30.87
C HIS A 222 -9.10 -16.88 31.50
N ILE A 223 -8.21 -17.82 31.15
CA ILE A 223 -8.22 -19.19 31.70
C ILE A 223 -7.53 -19.29 33.06
N HIS A 224 -6.65 -18.35 33.43
CA HIS A 224 -5.90 -18.39 34.68
C HIS A 224 -6.56 -17.70 35.90
N GLN A 225 -7.72 -17.07 35.75
CA GLN A 225 -8.42 -16.40 36.87
C GLN A 225 -9.57 -17.22 37.54
N GLY A 226 -9.72 -18.48 37.14
CA GLY A 226 -10.84 -19.33 37.59
C GLY A 226 -10.49 -20.53 38.49
N ALA A 227 -9.25 -20.64 39.00
CA ALA A 227 -8.84 -21.81 39.78
C ALA A 227 -8.28 -21.45 41.18
N ASP A 228 -8.98 -20.63 41.94
CA ASP A 228 -8.78 -20.51 43.40
C ASP A 228 -10.12 -20.15 44.08
N LEU A 229 -10.89 -21.15 44.39
CA LEU A 229 -11.94 -21.18 45.43
C LEU A 229 -12.02 -22.58 46.06
#